data_3a1ae55f3b3cd2d9598dfbc42c67b8e6
#
_entry.id   3a1ae55f3b3cd2d9598dfbc42c67b8e6
#
_cell.length_a   1.000
_cell.length_b   1.000
_cell.length_c   1.000
_cell.angle_alpha   90.00
_cell.angle_beta   90.00
_cell.angle_gamma   90.00
#
_symmetry.space_group_name_H-M   'P 1'
#
loop_
_entity.id
_entity.type
_entity.pdbx_description
1 polymer ?
#
loop_
_entity_poly.entity_id
_entity_poly.type
_entity_poly.pdbx_seq_one_letter_code
_entity_poly.pdbx_strand_id
1 'polypeptide(L)'
;GDANVVYNKATNVMTMAGTLVANNMTTGSGAYAFRTAKVKTGVTTTTSAVEICATEASTVSAVDYTIVATDVSNQSRQTVKITSAIFATTVNYTEYATISVGSLLADFAVTYVPGDAFRNAQIVLYATPATTNTTNYKILVDEYSSS
;
A
#
# COMPACT_ATOMS: atom_id res chain seq x y z
N GLY A 1 -8.81 -30.67 -15.88
CA GLY A 1 -8.34 -29.43 -15.32
C GLY A 1 -6.99 -29.08 -15.91
N ASP A 2 -6.92 -28.01 -16.62
CA ASP A 2 -5.67 -27.52 -17.20
C ASP A 2 -4.76 -27.09 -16.06
N ALA A 3 -3.69 -27.89 -15.81
CA ALA A 3 -2.71 -27.56 -14.80
C ALA A 3 -1.74 -26.50 -15.36
N ASN A 4 -2.20 -25.24 -15.39
CA ASN A 4 -1.33 -24.11 -15.67
C ASN A 4 -0.37 -23.79 -14.51
N VAL A 5 -0.46 -24.56 -13.42
CA VAL A 5 0.39 -24.45 -12.25
C VAL A 5 0.98 -25.84 -11.95
N VAL A 6 2.29 -25.96 -11.99
CA VAL A 6 3.02 -27.19 -11.68
C VAL A 6 3.95 -26.94 -10.49
N TYR A 7 3.78 -27.70 -9.43
CA TYR A 7 4.69 -27.70 -8.29
C TYR A 7 5.65 -28.88 -8.37
N ASN A 8 6.93 -28.60 -8.46
CA ASN A 8 7.98 -29.61 -8.40
C ASN A 8 8.49 -29.76 -6.96
N LYS A 9 8.07 -30.81 -6.30
CA LYS A 9 8.39 -31.09 -4.89
C LYS A 9 9.89 -31.34 -4.64
N ALA A 10 10.60 -31.84 -5.62
CA ALA A 10 12.05 -32.14 -5.49
C ALA A 10 12.89 -30.84 -5.51
N THR A 11 12.45 -29.83 -6.22
CA THR A 11 13.17 -28.57 -6.36
C THR A 11 12.50 -27.42 -5.57
N ASN A 12 11.33 -27.67 -4.96
CA ASN A 12 10.46 -26.66 -4.33
C ASN A 12 10.09 -25.48 -5.27
N VAL A 13 10.00 -25.76 -6.56
CA VAL A 13 9.69 -24.75 -7.58
C VAL A 13 8.24 -24.91 -8.02
N MET A 14 7.50 -23.82 -8.00
CA MET A 14 6.18 -23.69 -8.63
C MET A 14 6.34 -22.96 -9.96
N THR A 15 5.94 -23.62 -11.05
CA THR A 15 5.93 -23.04 -12.39
C THR A 15 4.49 -22.75 -12.79
N MET A 16 4.23 -21.51 -13.24
CA MET A 16 2.94 -21.10 -13.78
C MET A 16 3.09 -20.71 -15.25
N ALA A 17 2.26 -21.28 -16.10
CA ALA A 17 2.09 -20.82 -17.46
C ALA A 17 0.92 -19.83 -17.50
N GLY A 18 1.20 -18.53 -17.65
CA GLY A 18 0.20 -17.47 -17.68
C GLY A 18 0.43 -16.35 -16.66
N THR A 19 -0.63 -15.58 -16.40
CA THR A 19 -0.59 -14.44 -15.49
C THR A 19 -1.08 -14.84 -14.11
N LEU A 20 -0.30 -14.52 -13.06
CA LEU A 20 -0.77 -14.58 -11.68
C LEU A 20 -1.54 -13.29 -11.36
N VAL A 21 -2.82 -13.42 -11.04
CA VAL A 21 -3.62 -12.34 -10.47
C VAL A 21 -3.84 -12.66 -8.99
N ALA A 22 -3.23 -11.88 -8.11
CA ALA A 22 -3.35 -12.06 -6.67
C ALA A 22 -3.55 -10.70 -5.98
N ASN A 23 -4.44 -10.66 -4.98
CA ASN A 23 -4.62 -9.48 -4.14
C ASN A 23 -3.47 -9.32 -3.13
N ASN A 24 -2.84 -10.43 -2.74
CA ASN A 24 -1.69 -10.46 -1.85
C ASN A 24 -0.63 -11.42 -2.41
N MET A 25 0.63 -11.04 -2.28
CA MET A 25 1.77 -11.88 -2.59
C MET A 25 2.78 -11.77 -1.45
N THR A 26 3.14 -12.90 -0.84
CA THR A 26 4.11 -12.96 0.26
C THR A 26 5.37 -13.67 -0.20
N THR A 27 6.53 -13.09 0.09
CA THR A 27 7.84 -13.69 -0.14
C THR A 27 8.36 -14.27 1.17
N GLY A 28 8.68 -15.54 1.17
CA GLY A 28 9.03 -16.29 2.36
C GLY A 28 7.84 -17.04 2.94
N SER A 29 8.02 -17.75 4.02
CA SER A 29 6.96 -18.52 4.70
C SER A 29 7.19 -18.58 6.21
N GLY A 30 6.10 -18.58 6.98
CA GLY A 30 6.15 -18.65 8.44
C GLY A 30 6.99 -17.52 9.02
N ALA A 31 7.92 -17.83 9.93
CA ALA A 31 8.81 -16.87 10.59
C ALA A 31 9.80 -16.17 9.63
N TYR A 32 9.90 -16.64 8.39
CA TYR A 32 10.81 -16.08 7.37
C TYR A 32 10.07 -15.28 6.30
N ALA A 33 8.78 -15.01 6.49
CA ALA A 33 8.03 -14.14 5.58
C ALA A 33 8.56 -12.71 5.74
N PHE A 34 9.24 -12.19 4.70
CA PHE A 34 9.88 -10.89 4.75
C PHE A 34 9.04 -9.79 4.12
N ARG A 35 8.33 -10.10 3.03
CA ARG A 35 7.58 -9.10 2.27
C ARG A 35 6.20 -9.61 1.90
N THR A 36 5.19 -8.76 2.07
CA THR A 36 3.84 -8.98 1.55
C THR A 36 3.41 -7.80 0.70
N ALA A 37 3.07 -8.05 -0.56
CA ALA A 37 2.50 -7.05 -1.47
C ALA A 37 0.98 -7.14 -1.47
N LYS A 38 0.30 -5.99 -1.30
CA LYS A 38 -1.16 -5.87 -1.27
C LYS A 38 -1.62 -4.74 -2.19
N VAL A 39 -2.80 -4.88 -2.78
CA VAL A 39 -3.46 -3.80 -3.51
C VAL A 39 -4.62 -3.27 -2.67
N LYS A 40 -4.64 -1.96 -2.50
CA LYS A 40 -5.71 -1.22 -1.80
C LYS A 40 -6.31 -0.17 -2.73
N THR A 41 -7.53 0.23 -2.43
CA THR A 41 -8.22 1.33 -3.12
C THR A 41 -8.82 2.27 -2.11
N GLY A 42 -8.87 3.56 -2.44
CA GLY A 42 -9.50 4.59 -1.64
C GLY A 42 -10.23 5.59 -2.54
N VAL A 43 -11.14 6.34 -1.96
CA VAL A 43 -11.85 7.44 -2.63
C VAL A 43 -11.99 8.59 -1.65
N THR A 44 -11.79 9.82 -2.13
CA THR A 44 -12.04 11.03 -1.35
C THR A 44 -12.90 12.01 -2.12
N THR A 45 -13.69 12.81 -1.37
CA THR A 45 -14.57 13.89 -1.88
C THR A 45 -14.49 15.12 -0.98
N THR A 46 -13.45 15.27 -0.20
CA THR A 46 -13.24 16.33 0.79
C THR A 46 -11.81 16.86 0.69
N THR A 47 -11.54 18.03 1.22
CA THR A 47 -10.18 18.57 1.37
C THR A 47 -9.56 18.28 2.74
N SER A 48 -10.28 17.60 3.62
CA SER A 48 -9.71 17.13 4.89
C SER A 48 -8.87 15.87 4.69
N ALA A 49 -7.91 15.64 5.58
CA ALA A 49 -7.13 14.40 5.58
C ALA A 49 -8.04 13.18 5.81
N VAL A 50 -7.92 12.18 4.94
CA VAL A 50 -8.69 10.94 4.97
C VAL A 50 -7.74 9.76 5.00
N GLU A 51 -8.01 8.78 5.89
CA GLU A 51 -7.34 7.49 5.87
C GLU A 51 -7.68 6.75 4.56
N ILE A 52 -6.67 6.44 3.75
CA ILE A 52 -6.85 5.71 2.48
C ILE A 52 -6.26 4.30 2.52
N CYS A 53 -5.39 4.02 3.48
CA CYS A 53 -4.81 2.69 3.70
C CYS A 53 -4.33 2.57 5.16
N ALA A 54 -4.47 1.36 5.72
CA ALA A 54 -3.94 1.03 7.02
C ALA A 54 -3.30 -0.37 7.02
N THR A 55 -2.24 -0.50 7.80
CA THR A 55 -1.48 -1.74 8.03
C THR A 55 -1.28 -1.93 9.52
N GLU A 56 -1.41 -3.15 10.04
CA GLU A 56 -1.20 -3.44 11.46
C GLU A 56 0.26 -3.17 11.87
N ALA A 57 0.45 -2.29 12.86
CA ALA A 57 1.77 -1.81 13.24
C ALA A 57 2.67 -2.91 13.86
N SER A 58 2.07 -3.90 14.52
CA SER A 58 2.80 -4.99 15.19
C SER A 58 3.46 -5.98 14.22
N THR A 59 3.07 -5.97 12.95
CA THR A 59 3.51 -6.95 11.95
C THR A 59 4.57 -6.43 10.99
N VAL A 60 4.87 -5.12 11.04
CA VAL A 60 5.73 -4.47 10.04
C VAL A 60 6.84 -3.64 10.67
N SER A 61 8.02 -3.64 10.02
CA SER A 61 9.15 -2.75 10.33
C SER A 61 9.36 -1.66 9.27
N ALA A 62 8.78 -1.85 8.09
CA ALA A 62 8.75 -0.86 7.02
C ALA A 62 7.54 -1.08 6.12
N VAL A 63 7.07 -0.01 5.49
CA VAL A 63 6.00 -0.08 4.49
C VAL A 63 6.35 0.86 3.35
N ASP A 64 6.28 0.34 2.11
CA ASP A 64 6.40 1.13 0.91
C ASP A 64 5.05 1.26 0.23
N TYR A 65 4.75 2.46 -0.26
CA TYR A 65 3.53 2.75 -1.00
C TYR A 65 3.87 3.22 -2.41
N THR A 66 3.18 2.65 -3.41
CA THR A 66 3.09 3.24 -4.75
C THR A 66 1.63 3.62 -4.97
N ILE A 67 1.38 4.91 -5.12
CA ILE A 67 0.04 5.50 -5.15
C ILE A 67 -0.22 6.06 -6.53
N VAL A 68 -1.38 5.75 -7.10
CA VAL A 68 -1.92 6.42 -8.29
C VAL A 68 -3.24 7.06 -7.90
N ALA A 69 -3.25 8.39 -7.83
CA ALA A 69 -4.45 9.20 -7.65
C ALA A 69 -4.99 9.65 -9.00
N THR A 70 -6.31 9.62 -9.18
CA THR A 70 -6.97 10.03 -10.43
C THR A 70 -8.22 10.85 -10.12
N ASP A 71 -8.28 12.07 -10.66
CA ASP A 71 -9.51 12.87 -10.79
C ASP A 71 -9.96 12.81 -12.26
N VAL A 72 -11.03 12.07 -12.50
CA VAL A 72 -11.56 11.86 -13.86
C VAL A 72 -12.19 13.16 -14.38
N SER A 73 -12.81 13.95 -13.49
CA SER A 73 -13.53 15.18 -13.85
C SER A 73 -12.60 16.25 -14.44
N ASN A 74 -11.38 16.35 -13.88
CA ASN A 74 -10.37 17.31 -14.31
C ASN A 74 -9.27 16.69 -15.20
N GLN A 75 -9.42 15.42 -15.58
CA GLN A 75 -8.43 14.68 -16.35
C GLN A 75 -7.00 14.75 -15.73
N SER A 76 -6.94 14.76 -14.41
CA SER A 76 -5.69 14.88 -13.68
C SER A 76 -5.30 13.54 -13.04
N ARG A 77 -3.99 13.28 -13.01
CA ARG A 77 -3.42 12.09 -12.39
C ARG A 77 -2.12 12.43 -11.68
N GLN A 78 -1.95 11.83 -10.51
CA GLN A 78 -0.72 11.94 -9.73
C GLN A 78 -0.23 10.55 -9.37
N THR A 79 1.07 10.32 -9.52
CA THR A 79 1.74 9.11 -9.04
C THR A 79 2.79 9.51 -8.02
N VAL A 80 2.79 8.80 -6.89
CA VAL A 80 3.69 9.07 -5.76
C VAL A 80 4.25 7.77 -5.24
N LYS A 81 5.51 7.80 -4.79
CA LYS A 81 6.12 6.72 -4.02
C LYS A 81 6.52 7.24 -2.66
N ILE A 82 6.22 6.46 -1.63
CA ILE A 82 6.56 6.74 -0.24
C ILE A 82 7.25 5.50 0.34
N THR A 83 8.34 5.68 1.04
CA THR A 83 8.95 4.65 1.88
C THR A 83 8.91 5.09 3.34
N SER A 84 8.63 4.15 4.24
CA SER A 84 8.56 4.41 5.68
C SER A 84 9.33 3.37 6.48
N ALA A 85 9.91 3.79 7.59
CA ALA A 85 10.51 2.93 8.60
C ALA A 85 9.74 3.09 9.92
N ILE A 86 9.50 1.95 10.60
CA ILE A 86 8.67 1.89 11.78
C ILE A 86 9.48 1.24 12.91
N PHE A 87 9.49 1.88 14.07
CA PHE A 87 10.03 1.31 15.30
C PHE A 87 9.18 1.74 16.50
N ALA A 88 8.62 0.77 17.20
CA ALA A 88 7.65 0.97 18.28
C ALA A 88 6.47 1.85 17.81
N THR A 89 6.32 3.06 18.34
CA THR A 89 5.27 4.02 18.00
C THR A 89 5.75 5.12 17.04
N THR A 90 7.01 5.04 16.59
CA THR A 90 7.61 6.06 15.73
C THR A 90 7.58 5.62 14.29
N VAL A 91 7.12 6.51 13.41
CA VAL A 91 7.14 6.35 11.96
C VAL A 91 7.91 7.52 11.37
N ASN A 92 8.93 7.21 10.58
CA ASN A 92 9.57 8.18 9.70
C ASN A 92 9.31 7.75 8.26
N TYR A 93 9.02 8.69 7.39
CA TYR A 93 8.79 8.42 5.99
C TYR A 93 9.39 9.50 5.10
N THR A 94 9.61 9.14 3.85
CA THR A 94 9.98 10.08 2.79
C THR A 94 9.12 9.83 1.56
N GLU A 95 8.62 10.91 0.99
CA GLU A 95 8.00 10.91 -0.33
C GLU A 95 9.06 11.15 -1.38
N TYR A 96 9.07 10.34 -2.43
CA TYR A 96 9.96 10.47 -3.56
C TYR A 96 9.23 10.12 -4.86
N ALA A 97 9.75 10.59 -5.99
CA ALA A 97 9.18 10.31 -7.31
C ALA A 97 7.70 10.71 -7.46
N THR A 98 7.37 11.96 -7.07
CA THR A 98 6.05 12.54 -7.37
C THR A 98 6.01 13.04 -8.81
N ILE A 99 5.04 12.56 -9.58
CA ILE A 99 4.78 12.94 -10.97
C ILE A 99 3.29 13.23 -11.12
N SER A 100 2.96 14.35 -11.78
CA SER A 100 1.58 14.69 -12.09
C SER A 100 1.37 15.02 -13.57
N VAL A 101 0.19 14.68 -14.04
CA VAL A 101 -0.39 15.18 -15.29
C VAL A 101 -1.62 15.99 -14.89
N GLY A 102 -1.66 17.27 -15.26
CA GLY A 102 -2.61 18.22 -14.72
C GLY A 102 -2.21 18.74 -13.35
N SER A 103 -3.19 19.02 -12.49
CA SER A 103 -2.96 19.52 -11.14
C SER A 103 -2.51 18.43 -10.18
N LEU A 104 -1.77 18.81 -9.13
CA LEU A 104 -1.57 17.94 -7.97
C LEU A 104 -2.93 17.64 -7.32
N LEU A 105 -3.16 16.38 -6.96
CA LEU A 105 -4.46 15.92 -6.47
C LEU A 105 -4.51 15.80 -4.95
N ALA A 106 -3.40 15.43 -4.31
CA ALA A 106 -3.33 15.28 -2.87
C ALA A 106 -1.88 15.36 -2.35
N ASP A 107 -1.77 15.74 -1.07
CA ASP A 107 -0.59 15.51 -0.24
C ASP A 107 -0.79 14.24 0.58
N PHE A 108 0.31 13.56 0.93
CA PHE A 108 0.28 12.29 1.64
C PHE A 108 1.08 12.35 2.94
N ALA A 109 0.59 11.63 3.95
CA ALA A 109 1.28 11.48 5.23
C ALA A 109 1.16 10.05 5.75
N VAL A 110 2.21 9.54 6.39
CA VAL A 110 2.21 8.24 7.06
C VAL A 110 2.37 8.47 8.56
N THR A 111 1.49 7.86 9.35
CA THR A 111 1.44 8.08 10.79
C THR A 111 1.14 6.78 11.56
N TYR A 112 1.67 6.68 12.78
CA TYR A 112 1.25 5.67 13.75
C TYR A 112 -0.04 6.11 14.42
N VAL A 113 -1.06 5.25 14.41
CA VAL A 113 -2.31 5.43 15.13
C VAL A 113 -2.38 4.38 16.23
N PRO A 114 -2.46 4.77 17.51
CA PRO A 114 -2.61 3.83 18.61
C PRO A 114 -3.84 2.95 18.45
N GLY A 115 -3.75 1.73 18.95
CA GLY A 115 -4.92 0.85 19.03
C GLY A 115 -5.92 1.34 20.11
N ASP A 116 -7.15 0.89 19.96
CA ASP A 116 -8.24 1.09 20.92
C ASP A 116 -8.97 -0.23 21.21
N ALA A 117 -10.17 -0.17 21.80
CA ALA A 117 -10.95 -1.36 22.13
C ALA A 117 -11.46 -2.16 20.89
N PHE A 118 -11.41 -1.55 19.69
CA PHE A 118 -11.99 -2.11 18.45
C PHE A 118 -10.97 -2.35 17.35
N ARG A 119 -9.78 -1.74 17.46
CA ARG A 119 -8.75 -1.77 16.42
C ARG A 119 -7.35 -1.85 17.03
N ASN A 120 -6.52 -2.76 16.54
CA ASN A 120 -5.10 -2.80 16.86
C ASN A 120 -4.40 -1.51 16.37
N ALA A 121 -3.24 -1.21 16.95
CA ALA A 121 -2.42 -0.10 16.48
C ALA A 121 -2.07 -0.25 14.99
N GLN A 122 -2.14 0.85 14.25
CA GLN A 122 -1.98 0.87 12.80
C GLN A 122 -0.92 1.85 12.33
N ILE A 123 -0.30 1.53 11.21
CA ILE A 123 0.40 2.48 10.34
C ILE A 123 -0.60 2.92 9.29
N VAL A 124 -0.92 4.20 9.27
CA VAL A 124 -1.99 4.75 8.44
C VAL A 124 -1.42 5.71 7.41
N LEU A 125 -1.77 5.49 6.16
CA LEU A 125 -1.55 6.41 5.06
C LEU A 125 -2.77 7.32 4.93
N TYR A 126 -2.55 8.61 5.10
CA TYR A 126 -3.54 9.67 4.87
C TYR A 126 -3.31 10.34 3.53
N ALA A 127 -4.40 10.71 2.87
CA ALA A 127 -4.41 11.65 1.76
C ALA A 127 -5.14 12.92 2.18
N THR A 128 -4.55 14.08 1.89
CA THR A 128 -5.19 15.39 2.02
C THR A 128 -5.44 15.94 0.63
N PRO A 129 -6.66 15.77 0.08
CA PRO A 129 -6.93 16.18 -1.29
C PRO A 129 -6.91 17.70 -1.47
N ALA A 130 -6.44 18.15 -2.63
CA ALA A 130 -6.38 19.57 -2.98
C ALA A 130 -7.76 20.17 -3.30
N THR A 131 -8.73 19.32 -3.66
CA THR A 131 -10.10 19.76 -4.02
C THR A 131 -11.14 18.80 -3.44
N THR A 132 -12.42 19.21 -3.52
CA THR A 132 -13.58 18.39 -3.15
C THR A 132 -14.03 17.45 -4.28
N ASN A 133 -13.33 17.44 -5.41
CA ASN A 133 -13.64 16.52 -6.50
C ASN A 133 -13.38 15.08 -6.08
N THR A 134 -14.13 14.16 -6.70
CA THR A 134 -13.90 12.73 -6.46
C THR A 134 -12.52 12.34 -6.96
N THR A 135 -11.65 11.99 -6.03
CA THR A 135 -10.32 11.46 -6.32
C THR A 135 -10.27 9.98 -5.94
N ASN A 136 -9.94 9.15 -6.91
CA ASN A 136 -9.78 7.71 -6.75
C ASN A 136 -8.31 7.37 -6.57
N TYR A 137 -8.01 6.50 -5.60
CA TYR A 137 -6.66 6.03 -5.30
C TYR A 137 -6.55 4.54 -5.58
N LYS A 138 -5.49 4.14 -6.27
CA LYS A 138 -4.99 2.76 -6.31
C LYS A 138 -3.63 2.74 -5.64
N ILE A 139 -3.46 1.83 -4.69
CA ILE A 139 -2.29 1.80 -3.81
C ILE A 139 -1.71 0.39 -3.84
N LEU A 140 -0.47 0.26 -4.31
CA LEU A 140 0.33 -0.92 -4.04
C LEU A 140 1.05 -0.70 -2.71
N VAL A 141 0.84 -1.61 -1.78
CA VAL A 141 1.44 -1.60 -0.45
C VAL A 141 2.38 -2.78 -0.34
N ASP A 142 3.65 -2.50 -0.12
CA ASP A 142 4.67 -3.49 0.21
C ASP A 142 4.96 -3.41 1.71
N GLU A 143 4.55 -4.43 2.44
CA GLU A 143 4.79 -4.58 3.88
C GLU A 143 6.03 -5.45 4.12
N TYR A 144 6.96 -4.96 4.94
CA TYR A 144 8.15 -5.69 5.35
C TYR A 144 8.01 -6.06 6.82
N SER A 145 8.05 -7.37 7.12
CA SER A 145 7.83 -7.84 8.47
C SER A 145 8.97 -7.45 9.42
N SER A 146 8.59 -7.15 10.66
CA SER A 146 9.53 -7.15 11.78
C SER A 146 9.82 -8.61 12.15
N SER A 147 11.03 -9.04 11.97
CA SER A 147 11.50 -10.33 12.49
C SER A 147 11.59 -10.34 14.00
#